data_d93fcb120de1423062e3bf5baa7ffb4f
#
_entry.id   d93fcb120de1423062e3bf5baa7ffb4f
#
_cell.length_a   1.000
_cell.length_b   1.000
_cell.length_c   1.000
_cell.angle_alpha   90.00
_cell.angle_beta   90.00
_cell.angle_gamma   90.00
#
_symmetry.space_group_name_H-M   'P 1'
#
loop_
_entity.id
_entity.type
_entity.pdbx_description
1 polymer ?
#
loop_
_entity_poly.entity_id
_entity_poly.type
_entity_poly.pdbx_seq_one_letter_code
_entity_poly.pdbx_strand_id
1 'polypeptide(L)'
;FFRLCDTGVVGLILGQVIGRWGNFMNREAFGEYTDNLFAMRLPIDAVRQHEITETMWAHVTEGVNYIQVHPTFLYESMWNLVLLCLLLLYWKHKKFEGEIAILYFGGYGLGRCMIEGLRTDQLLLPHTNLAVSQILAGILVVFAIVVEVSVRTKKTQV
;
A
#
# COMPACT_ATOMS: atom_id res chain seq x y z
N PHE A 1 12.77 -22.77 7.84
CA PHE A 1 12.18 -21.46 8.19
C PHE A 1 11.99 -20.58 6.95
N PHE A 2 13.03 -20.23 6.21
CA PHE A 2 12.97 -19.30 5.08
C PHE A 2 12.01 -19.74 3.96
N ARG A 3 11.95 -21.04 3.66
CA ARG A 3 10.98 -21.60 2.71
C ARG A 3 9.53 -21.40 3.19
N LEU A 4 9.29 -21.49 4.47
CA LEU A 4 7.98 -21.21 5.06
C LEU A 4 7.61 -19.71 4.92
N CYS A 5 8.59 -18.82 5.10
CA CYS A 5 8.39 -17.39 4.85
C CYS A 5 7.96 -17.11 3.42
N ASP A 6 8.66 -17.71 2.42
CA ASP A 6 8.29 -17.55 1.00
C ASP A 6 6.84 -17.97 0.74
N THR A 7 6.41 -19.09 1.29
CA THR A 7 5.03 -19.56 1.13
C THR A 7 4.03 -18.66 1.88
N GLY A 8 4.39 -18.25 3.09
CA GLY A 8 3.54 -17.43 3.96
C GLY A 8 3.23 -16.05 3.36
N VAL A 9 4.22 -15.40 2.72
CA VAL A 9 4.00 -14.07 2.14
C VAL A 9 3.06 -14.09 0.94
N VAL A 10 2.94 -15.19 0.21
CA VAL A 10 1.96 -15.33 -0.87
C VAL A 10 0.53 -15.30 -0.32
N GLY A 11 0.28 -16.01 0.76
CA GLY A 11 -1.02 -15.96 1.45
C GLY A 11 -1.28 -14.57 2.07
N LEU A 12 -0.24 -13.95 2.65
CA LEU A 12 -0.34 -12.63 3.26
C LEU A 12 -0.71 -11.56 2.24
N ILE A 13 -0.02 -11.50 1.10
CA ILE A 13 -0.30 -10.50 0.07
C ILE A 13 -1.68 -10.73 -0.58
N LEU A 14 -2.11 -11.97 -0.77
CA LEU A 14 -3.47 -12.27 -1.22
C LEU A 14 -4.51 -11.77 -0.21
N GLY A 15 -4.27 -12.01 1.08
CA GLY A 15 -5.10 -11.47 2.15
C GLY A 15 -5.16 -9.94 2.14
N GLN A 16 -4.06 -9.27 1.83
CA GLN A 16 -4.02 -7.81 1.68
C GLN A 16 -4.82 -7.33 0.47
N VAL A 17 -4.71 -8.00 -0.69
CA VAL A 17 -5.53 -7.68 -1.89
C VAL A 17 -7.02 -7.68 -1.54
N ILE A 18 -7.49 -8.73 -0.88
CA ILE A 18 -8.90 -8.88 -0.49
C ILE A 18 -9.27 -7.92 0.64
N GLY A 19 -8.41 -7.81 1.65
CA GLY A 19 -8.66 -7.00 2.85
C GLY A 19 -8.87 -5.51 2.57
N ARG A 20 -8.24 -4.96 1.52
CA ARG A 20 -8.45 -3.56 1.12
C ARG A 20 -9.87 -3.25 0.68
N TRP A 21 -10.61 -4.22 0.19
CA TRP A 21 -12.04 -4.07 -0.10
C TRP A 21 -12.90 -3.89 1.15
N GLY A 22 -12.40 -4.33 2.31
CA GLY A 22 -13.01 -4.01 3.60
C GLY A 22 -13.06 -2.51 3.87
N ASN A 23 -11.97 -1.77 3.57
CA ASN A 23 -11.94 -0.31 3.70
C ASN A 23 -12.97 0.37 2.81
N PHE A 24 -13.18 -0.15 1.59
CA PHE A 24 -14.25 0.33 0.70
C PHE A 24 -15.64 0.12 1.31
N MET A 25 -15.91 -1.07 1.84
CA MET A 25 -17.19 -1.37 2.47
C MET A 25 -17.45 -0.52 3.72
N ASN A 26 -16.40 -0.25 4.49
CA ASN A 26 -16.45 0.59 5.68
C ASN A 26 -16.40 2.09 5.37
N ARG A 27 -16.15 2.49 4.11
CA ARG A 27 -16.00 3.88 3.68
C ARG A 27 -14.94 4.63 4.47
N GLU A 28 -13.79 4.02 4.66
CA GLU A 28 -12.66 4.53 5.46
C GLU A 28 -11.35 4.46 4.67
N ALA A 29 -10.29 5.12 5.17
CA ALA A 29 -8.94 5.09 4.60
C ALA A 29 -8.90 5.53 3.13
N PHE A 30 -9.73 6.47 2.73
CA PHE A 30 -9.70 7.11 1.42
C PHE A 30 -8.65 8.23 1.37
N GLY A 31 -8.36 8.70 0.16
CA GLY A 31 -7.42 9.81 -0.04
C GLY A 31 -8.12 11.16 -0.14
N GLU A 32 -7.33 12.20 -0.42
CA GLU A 32 -7.80 13.58 -0.58
C GLU A 32 -8.69 13.73 -1.83
N TYR A 33 -9.30 14.90 -1.99
CA TYR A 33 -10.10 15.23 -3.16
C TYR A 33 -9.38 14.92 -4.47
N THR A 34 -10.11 14.38 -5.44
CA THR A 34 -9.61 14.17 -6.79
C THR A 34 -10.74 14.19 -7.82
N ASP A 35 -10.44 14.64 -9.02
CA ASP A 35 -11.32 14.60 -10.20
C ASP A 35 -10.84 13.62 -11.27
N ASN A 36 -9.87 12.75 -10.92
CA ASN A 36 -9.32 11.80 -11.87
C ASN A 36 -10.35 10.71 -12.28
N LEU A 37 -10.02 9.93 -13.31
CA LEU A 37 -10.88 8.89 -13.87
C LEU A 37 -11.37 7.85 -12.85
N PHE A 38 -10.59 7.61 -11.80
CA PHE A 38 -10.89 6.62 -10.76
C PHE A 38 -11.50 7.26 -9.50
N ALA A 39 -11.88 8.53 -9.55
CA ALA A 39 -12.46 9.21 -8.41
C ALA A 39 -13.67 8.46 -7.83
N MET A 40 -13.64 8.22 -6.53
CA MET A 40 -14.70 7.55 -5.79
C MET A 40 -15.62 8.57 -5.14
N ARG A 41 -16.93 8.37 -5.24
CA ARG A 41 -17.94 9.21 -4.60
C ARG A 41 -18.49 8.53 -3.36
N LEU A 42 -18.42 9.23 -2.23
CA LEU A 42 -18.90 8.77 -0.94
C LEU A 42 -19.97 9.71 -0.39
N PRO A 43 -21.16 9.22 0.00
CA PRO A 43 -22.18 10.04 0.65
C PRO A 43 -21.63 10.67 1.94
N ILE A 44 -21.85 11.97 2.14
CA ILE A 44 -21.34 12.73 3.29
C ILE A 44 -21.85 12.18 4.62
N ASP A 45 -23.09 11.74 4.66
CA ASP A 45 -23.74 11.14 5.82
C ASP A 45 -23.22 9.74 6.18
N ALA A 46 -22.52 9.10 5.24
CA ALA A 46 -22.01 7.73 5.40
C ALA A 46 -20.50 7.69 5.74
N VAL A 47 -19.85 8.85 5.82
CA VAL A 47 -18.43 9.02 6.14
C VAL A 47 -18.28 9.69 7.50
N ARG A 48 -17.19 9.38 8.22
CA ARG A 48 -16.88 10.05 9.48
C ARG A 48 -16.54 11.52 9.24
N GLN A 49 -17.24 12.44 9.90
CA GLN A 49 -17.12 13.87 9.66
C GLN A 49 -15.69 14.42 9.85
N HIS A 50 -14.92 13.84 10.77
CA HIS A 50 -13.53 14.24 11.02
C HIS A 50 -12.53 13.80 9.95
N GLU A 51 -12.93 12.92 9.04
CA GLU A 51 -12.13 12.48 7.90
C GLU A 51 -12.34 13.35 6.66
N ILE A 52 -13.37 14.23 6.67
CA ILE A 52 -13.66 15.13 5.58
C ILE A 52 -12.82 16.41 5.74
N THR A 53 -11.88 16.62 4.84
CA THR A 53 -10.97 17.76 4.86
C THR A 53 -11.63 19.04 4.35
N GLU A 54 -11.05 20.20 4.65
CA GLU A 54 -11.50 21.50 4.11
C GLU A 54 -11.48 21.51 2.58
N THR A 55 -10.49 20.86 1.99
CA THR A 55 -10.36 20.74 0.52
C THR A 55 -11.55 19.96 -0.07
N MET A 56 -11.96 18.87 0.58
CA MET A 56 -13.14 18.10 0.14
C MET A 56 -14.41 18.95 0.25
N TRP A 57 -14.59 19.66 1.36
CA TRP A 57 -15.74 20.55 1.55
C TRP A 57 -15.80 21.67 0.51
N ALA A 58 -14.67 22.23 0.13
CA ALA A 58 -14.59 23.29 -0.90
C ALA A 58 -15.09 22.86 -2.28
N HIS A 59 -15.12 21.54 -2.54
CA HIS A 59 -15.57 20.95 -3.80
C HIS A 59 -16.98 20.35 -3.73
N VAL A 60 -17.65 20.45 -2.59
CA VAL A 60 -19.07 20.09 -2.46
C VAL A 60 -19.92 21.26 -2.94
N THR A 61 -20.64 21.08 -4.05
CA THR A 61 -21.56 22.10 -4.60
C THR A 61 -22.96 21.96 -3.99
N GLU A 62 -23.73 23.05 -4.00
CA GLU A 62 -25.11 23.05 -3.53
C GLU A 62 -25.95 21.94 -4.20
N GLY A 63 -26.66 21.15 -3.40
CA GLY A 63 -27.49 20.04 -3.88
C GLY A 63 -26.76 18.71 -4.08
N VAL A 64 -25.46 18.65 -3.78
CA VAL A 64 -24.64 17.44 -3.86
C VAL A 64 -24.40 16.89 -2.46
N ASN A 65 -24.79 15.64 -2.21
CA ASN A 65 -24.62 14.97 -0.91
C ASN A 65 -23.50 13.90 -0.97
N TYR A 66 -22.40 14.18 -1.65
CA TYR A 66 -21.22 13.30 -1.66
C TYR A 66 -19.92 14.09 -1.74
N ILE A 67 -18.86 13.50 -1.19
CA ILE A 67 -17.46 13.91 -1.43
C ILE A 67 -16.86 13.05 -2.54
N GLN A 68 -15.88 13.59 -3.26
CA GLN A 68 -15.17 12.90 -4.32
C GLN A 68 -13.68 12.77 -3.96
N VAL A 69 -13.17 11.55 -3.90
CA VAL A 69 -11.88 11.25 -3.24
C VAL A 69 -11.06 10.20 -4.00
N HIS A 70 -9.76 10.12 -3.71
CA HIS A 70 -8.91 9.04 -4.21
C HIS A 70 -9.31 7.69 -3.60
N PRO A 71 -9.60 6.65 -4.41
CA PRO A 71 -9.89 5.29 -3.93
C PRO A 71 -8.59 4.55 -3.56
N THR A 72 -7.96 4.93 -2.45
CA THR A 72 -6.67 4.36 -2.02
C THR A 72 -6.74 2.85 -1.80
N PHE A 73 -7.90 2.32 -1.37
CA PHE A 73 -8.13 0.88 -1.28
C PHE A 73 -7.89 0.17 -2.62
N LEU A 74 -8.36 0.78 -3.73
CA LEU A 74 -8.20 0.23 -5.07
C LEU A 74 -6.73 0.27 -5.50
N TYR A 75 -6.04 1.39 -5.25
CA TYR A 75 -4.63 1.53 -5.59
C TYR A 75 -3.78 0.50 -4.85
N GLU A 76 -4.00 0.33 -3.53
CA GLU A 76 -3.29 -0.66 -2.74
C GLU A 76 -3.63 -2.10 -3.15
N SER A 77 -4.90 -2.39 -3.43
CA SER A 77 -5.32 -3.72 -3.88
C SER A 77 -4.70 -4.07 -5.24
N MET A 78 -4.73 -3.15 -6.20
CA MET A 78 -4.13 -3.34 -7.53
C MET A 78 -2.61 -3.48 -7.45
N TRP A 79 -1.93 -2.64 -6.65
CA TRP A 79 -0.50 -2.76 -6.44
C TRP A 79 -0.11 -4.13 -5.89
N ASN A 80 -0.80 -4.55 -4.83
CA ASN A 80 -0.56 -5.86 -4.21
C ASN A 80 -0.88 -7.03 -5.15
N LEU A 81 -1.92 -6.90 -5.99
CA LEU A 81 -2.24 -7.92 -6.99
C LEU A 81 -1.15 -8.03 -8.04
N VAL A 82 -0.65 -6.91 -8.56
CA VAL A 82 0.48 -6.91 -9.51
C VAL A 82 1.72 -7.50 -8.85
N LEU A 83 2.04 -7.11 -7.63
CA LEU A 83 3.17 -7.66 -6.89
C LEU A 83 3.02 -9.17 -6.66
N LEU A 84 1.83 -9.65 -6.28
CA LEU A 84 1.54 -11.08 -6.16
C LEU A 84 1.81 -11.82 -7.47
N CYS A 85 1.30 -11.30 -8.59
CA CYS A 85 1.53 -11.91 -9.90
C CYS A 85 3.04 -11.98 -10.23
N LEU A 86 3.79 -10.90 -9.99
CA LEU A 86 5.23 -10.87 -10.22
C LEU A 86 5.98 -11.88 -9.34
N LEU A 87 5.64 -12.00 -8.07
CA LEU A 87 6.25 -12.96 -7.15
C LEU A 87 5.96 -14.41 -7.57
N LEU A 88 4.73 -14.70 -8.01
CA LEU A 88 4.36 -16.03 -8.50
C LEU A 88 5.09 -16.38 -9.82
N LEU A 89 5.20 -15.44 -10.74
CA LEU A 89 5.98 -15.64 -11.98
C LEU A 89 7.46 -15.85 -11.68
N TYR A 90 8.00 -15.10 -10.72
CA TYR A 90 9.39 -15.20 -10.33
C TYR A 90 9.70 -16.45 -9.48
N TRP A 91 8.71 -17.08 -8.88
CA TRP A 91 8.85 -18.22 -7.94
C TRP A 91 9.83 -19.31 -8.40
N LYS A 92 9.74 -19.69 -9.67
CA LYS A 92 10.62 -20.72 -10.26
C LYS A 92 12.05 -20.24 -10.50
N HIS A 93 12.29 -18.95 -10.48
CA HIS A 93 13.59 -18.33 -10.78
C HIS A 93 14.33 -17.88 -9.53
N LYS A 94 13.75 -18.09 -8.35
CA LYS A 94 14.39 -17.69 -7.08
C LYS A 94 15.78 -18.32 -6.92
N LYS A 95 16.71 -17.55 -6.39
CA LYS A 95 18.11 -17.94 -6.23
C LYS A 95 18.41 -18.56 -4.87
N PHE A 96 17.60 -18.25 -3.85
CA PHE A 96 17.75 -18.76 -2.48
C PHE A 96 16.41 -18.82 -1.76
N GLU A 97 16.35 -19.59 -0.66
CA GLU A 97 15.16 -19.66 0.17
C GLU A 97 15.00 -18.38 0.99
N GLY A 98 13.82 -17.79 0.98
CA GLY A 98 13.50 -16.50 1.60
C GLY A 98 13.54 -15.32 0.62
N GLU A 99 13.95 -15.52 -0.63
CA GLU A 99 14.05 -14.45 -1.63
C GLU A 99 12.68 -13.86 -1.97
N ILE A 100 11.64 -14.69 -2.08
CA ILE A 100 10.27 -14.22 -2.34
C ILE A 100 9.78 -13.34 -1.19
N ALA A 101 10.09 -13.72 0.05
CA ALA A 101 9.73 -12.91 1.22
C ALA A 101 10.44 -11.55 1.22
N ILE A 102 11.71 -11.51 0.86
CA ILE A 102 12.49 -10.26 0.76
C ILE A 102 11.93 -9.37 -0.35
N LEU A 103 11.66 -9.92 -1.53
CA LEU A 103 11.06 -9.19 -2.65
C LEU A 103 9.66 -8.67 -2.30
N TYR A 104 8.87 -9.45 -1.55
CA TYR A 104 7.59 -8.98 -1.02
C TYR A 104 7.76 -7.77 -0.12
N PHE A 105 8.66 -7.79 0.87
CA PHE A 105 8.88 -6.66 1.77
C PHE A 105 9.32 -5.39 1.01
N GLY A 106 10.21 -5.55 0.03
CA GLY A 106 10.63 -4.45 -0.83
C GLY A 106 9.49 -3.88 -1.68
N GLY A 107 8.77 -4.74 -2.39
CA GLY A 107 7.66 -4.35 -3.26
C GLY A 107 6.47 -3.77 -2.50
N TYR A 108 6.09 -4.39 -1.38
CA TYR A 108 5.04 -3.87 -0.51
C TYR A 108 5.42 -2.52 0.11
N GLY A 109 6.65 -2.42 0.63
CA GLY A 109 7.17 -1.17 1.19
C GLY A 109 7.15 -0.04 0.17
N LEU A 110 7.56 -0.30 -1.08
CA LEU A 110 7.52 0.69 -2.15
C LEU A 110 6.09 1.20 -2.42
N GLY A 111 5.14 0.28 -2.60
CA GLY A 111 3.72 0.65 -2.80
C GLY A 111 3.16 1.43 -1.61
N ARG A 112 3.50 1.01 -0.39
CA ARG A 112 3.06 1.70 0.83
C ARG A 112 3.61 3.12 0.93
N CYS A 113 4.90 3.33 0.62
CA CYS A 113 5.49 4.67 0.58
C CYS A 113 4.76 5.60 -0.38
N MET A 114 4.39 5.10 -1.57
CA MET A 114 3.74 5.90 -2.61
C MET A 114 2.28 6.23 -2.26
N ILE A 115 1.51 5.24 -1.81
CA ILE A 115 0.07 5.39 -1.61
C ILE A 115 -0.25 6.08 -0.28
N GLU A 116 0.58 5.89 0.75
CA GLU A 116 0.39 6.57 2.04
C GLU A 116 0.34 8.09 1.90
N GLY A 117 1.13 8.66 0.99
CA GLY A 117 1.12 10.10 0.73
C GLY A 117 -0.22 10.66 0.22
N LEU A 118 -1.12 9.80 -0.27
CA LEU A 118 -2.45 10.19 -0.74
C LEU A 118 -3.53 10.11 0.34
N ARG A 119 -3.25 9.46 1.47
CA ARG A 119 -4.23 9.21 2.53
C ARG A 119 -4.42 10.43 3.43
N THR A 120 -5.63 10.63 3.91
CA THR A 120 -5.99 11.72 4.83
C THR A 120 -5.85 11.34 6.30
N ASP A 121 -5.87 10.04 6.62
CA ASP A 121 -5.81 9.49 7.98
C ASP A 121 -4.38 9.10 8.43
N GLN A 122 -3.36 9.80 7.91
CA GLN A 122 -1.96 9.51 8.21
C GLN A 122 -1.59 9.83 9.66
N LEU A 123 -0.86 8.91 10.32
CA LEU A 123 -0.18 9.20 11.57
C LEU A 123 1.16 9.88 11.28
N LEU A 124 1.18 11.21 11.40
CA LEU A 124 2.38 12.01 11.15
C LEU A 124 3.31 12.01 12.36
N LEU A 125 4.61 12.02 12.13
CA LEU A 125 5.61 12.25 13.18
C LEU A 125 5.59 13.71 13.63
N PRO A 126 5.69 13.97 14.95
CA PRO A 126 5.79 15.33 15.46
C PRO A 126 6.91 16.11 14.77
N HIS A 127 6.60 17.35 14.38
CA HIS A 127 7.53 18.26 13.69
C HIS A 127 7.99 17.84 12.28
N THR A 128 7.34 16.84 11.66
CA THR A 128 7.61 16.44 10.28
C THR A 128 6.31 16.21 9.51
N ASN A 129 6.39 16.27 8.18
CA ASN A 129 5.26 15.93 7.29
C ASN A 129 5.34 14.46 6.83
N LEU A 130 6.11 13.62 7.53
CA LEU A 130 6.29 12.22 7.16
C LEU A 130 5.39 11.33 8.02
N ALA A 131 4.67 10.42 7.38
CA ALA A 131 3.89 9.42 8.08
C ALA A 131 4.83 8.32 8.64
N VAL A 132 4.54 7.84 9.86
CA VAL A 132 5.28 6.74 10.49
C VAL A 132 5.31 5.51 9.59
N SER A 133 4.20 5.21 8.93
CA SER A 133 4.08 4.12 7.97
C SER A 133 4.98 4.28 6.74
N GLN A 134 5.21 5.52 6.25
CA GLN A 134 6.14 5.79 5.16
C GLN A 134 7.59 5.51 5.54
N ILE A 135 7.98 5.91 6.75
CA ILE A 135 9.35 5.64 7.25
C ILE A 135 9.58 4.14 7.39
N LEU A 136 8.64 3.44 8.03
CA LEU A 136 8.74 1.99 8.17
C LEU A 136 8.79 1.29 6.80
N ALA A 137 7.97 1.73 5.87
CA ALA A 137 7.97 1.21 4.50
C ALA A 137 9.31 1.46 3.78
N GLY A 138 9.89 2.67 3.95
CA GLY A 138 11.22 3.00 3.42
C GLY A 138 12.32 2.11 4.00
N ILE A 139 12.28 1.86 5.31
CA ILE A 139 13.22 0.93 5.98
C ILE A 139 13.10 -0.48 5.39
N LEU A 140 11.89 -0.97 5.15
CA LEU A 140 11.66 -2.28 4.54
C LEU A 140 12.24 -2.36 3.12
N VAL A 141 12.11 -1.30 2.32
CA VAL A 141 12.71 -1.23 0.97
C VAL A 141 14.23 -1.30 1.05
N VAL A 142 14.85 -0.47 1.89
CA VAL A 142 16.31 -0.47 2.06
C VAL A 142 16.80 -1.83 2.56
N PHE A 143 16.13 -2.39 3.56
CA PHE A 143 16.44 -3.72 4.08
C PHE A 143 16.39 -4.78 2.97
N ALA A 144 15.32 -4.79 2.17
CA ALA A 144 15.16 -5.75 1.10
C ALA A 144 16.30 -5.63 0.06
N ILE A 145 16.66 -4.42 -0.34
CA ILE A 145 17.76 -4.17 -1.28
C ILE A 145 19.09 -4.67 -0.70
N VAL A 146 19.40 -4.30 0.54
CA VAL A 146 20.67 -4.67 1.20
C VAL A 146 20.81 -6.20 1.32
N VAL A 147 19.76 -6.88 1.76
CA VAL A 147 19.78 -8.34 1.91
C VAL A 147 19.91 -9.01 0.55
N GLU A 148 19.12 -8.59 -0.43
CA GLU A 148 19.14 -9.16 -1.79
C GLU A 148 20.53 -9.05 -2.43
N VAL A 149 21.13 -7.84 -2.40
CA VAL A 149 22.48 -7.59 -2.92
C VAL A 149 23.52 -8.42 -2.16
N SER A 150 23.46 -8.43 -0.83
CA SER A 150 24.45 -9.13 0.00
C SER A 150 24.45 -10.64 -0.22
N VAL A 151 23.27 -11.25 -0.35
CA VAL A 151 23.17 -12.69 -0.57
C VAL A 151 23.59 -13.09 -1.98
N ARG A 152 23.23 -12.28 -2.98
CA ARG A 152 23.61 -12.56 -4.38
C ARG A 152 25.12 -12.42 -4.59
N THR A 153 25.76 -11.37 -4.06
CA THR A 153 27.21 -11.18 -4.17
C THR A 153 27.99 -12.33 -3.52
N LYS A 154 27.57 -12.78 -2.34
CA LYS A 154 28.23 -13.93 -1.69
C LYS A 154 28.13 -15.22 -2.53
N LYS A 155 27.01 -15.45 -3.22
CA LYS A 155 26.84 -16.64 -4.08
C LYS A 155 27.63 -16.59 -5.38
N THR A 156 28.00 -15.42 -5.84
CA THR A 156 28.81 -15.25 -7.07
C THR A 156 30.29 -15.46 -6.81
N GLN A 157 30.73 -15.38 -5.54
CA GLN A 157 32.12 -15.54 -5.13
C GLN A 157 32.50 -16.98 -4.77
N VAL A 158 31.54 -17.90 -4.74
CA VAL A 158 31.71 -19.34 -4.49
C VAL A 158 31.45 -20.11 -5.80
#